data_4273304b2faff4f5f0a3e31ff6d0fd46
#
_entry.id   4273304b2faff4f5f0a3e31ff6d0fd46
#
_cell.length_a   1.000
_cell.length_b   1.000
_cell.length_c   1.000
_cell.angle_alpha   90.00
_cell.angle_beta   90.00
_cell.angle_gamma   90.00
#
_symmetry.space_group_name_H-M   'P 1'
#
loop_
_entity.id
_entity.type
_entity.pdbx_description
1 polymer ?
#
loop_
_entity_poly.entity_id
_entity_poly.type
_entity_poly.pdbx_seq_one_letter_code
_entity_poly.pdbx_strand_id
1 'polypeptide(L)'
;MIRATQVLGQHHWKQSAADTVVLDFDDRHRRRMAMTGTRGLEFLLDLENAIALRGGDALVLEDGRLVEVVAAPEPLVEIRGADPLHLVRVAWHLGNRHLPTQIMAKGLRIRRDHVIEAMVQGLGARIIEIEAPFDPEGGAYASGPAHAAEPAGHTGHDHAPHGHGHHHDDHVHDEHCDHDHHHGHSHAHDHK
;
A
#
# COMPACT_ATOMS: atom_id res chain seq x y z
N MET A 1 -13.42 3.21 29.65
CA MET A 1 -13.81 3.07 28.23
C MET A 1 -13.39 1.68 27.79
N ILE A 2 -14.31 0.87 27.25
CA ILE A 2 -14.03 -0.48 26.76
C ILE A 2 -13.08 -0.41 25.56
N ARG A 3 -12.21 -1.41 25.38
CA ARG A 3 -11.23 -1.40 24.29
C ARG A 3 -11.58 -2.42 23.22
N ALA A 4 -11.21 -2.09 21.96
CA ALA A 4 -11.18 -3.00 20.84
C ALA A 4 -9.72 -3.37 20.58
N THR A 5 -9.36 -4.64 20.78
CA THR A 5 -7.98 -5.12 20.76
C THR A 5 -7.67 -6.07 19.61
N GLN A 6 -8.70 -6.53 18.91
CA GLN A 6 -8.57 -7.48 17.80
C GLN A 6 -9.45 -7.06 16.63
N VAL A 7 -9.10 -7.53 15.44
CA VAL A 7 -9.82 -7.30 14.19
C VAL A 7 -10.13 -8.65 13.56
N LEU A 8 -11.37 -8.87 13.16
CA LEU A 8 -11.79 -9.97 12.31
C LEU A 8 -12.02 -9.43 10.89
N GLY A 9 -11.37 -10.04 9.91
CA GLY A 9 -11.55 -9.67 8.51
C GLY A 9 -12.99 -9.91 8.01
N GLN A 10 -13.40 -9.15 7.00
CA GLN A 10 -14.73 -9.14 6.42
C GLN A 10 -15.12 -10.56 6.06
N HIS A 11 -15.39 -11.52 6.18
CA HIS A 11 -15.80 -12.90 5.88
C HIS A 11 -15.48 -13.88 7.02
N HIS A 12 -14.80 -13.41 8.08
CA HIS A 12 -14.41 -14.26 9.21
C HIS A 12 -15.33 -14.12 10.42
N TRP A 13 -16.41 -13.36 10.29
CA TRP A 13 -17.42 -13.20 11.33
C TRP A 13 -18.83 -13.23 10.73
N LYS A 14 -19.81 -13.66 11.52
CA LYS A 14 -21.21 -13.81 11.11
C LYS A 14 -22.20 -13.33 12.16
N GLN A 15 -21.70 -12.97 13.33
CA GLN A 15 -22.53 -12.48 14.44
C GLN A 15 -23.05 -11.08 14.12
N SER A 16 -24.18 -10.71 14.71
CA SER A 16 -24.69 -9.35 14.62
C SER A 16 -23.74 -8.38 15.32
N ALA A 17 -23.33 -7.31 14.63
CA ALA A 17 -22.57 -6.25 15.25
C ALA A 17 -23.43 -5.47 16.27
N ALA A 18 -22.84 -5.17 17.43
CA ALA A 18 -23.47 -4.34 18.44
C ALA A 18 -23.59 -2.88 18.00
N ASP A 19 -22.64 -2.41 17.21
CA ASP A 19 -22.63 -1.07 16.63
C ASP A 19 -21.83 -1.07 15.31
N THR A 20 -21.76 0.09 14.67
CA THR A 20 -21.03 0.32 13.42
C THR A 20 -20.23 1.62 13.54
N VAL A 21 -18.99 1.64 13.06
CA VAL A 21 -18.20 2.87 12.90
C VAL A 21 -18.01 3.15 11.42
N VAL A 22 -18.16 4.43 11.03
CA VAL A 22 -17.96 4.89 9.67
C VAL A 22 -16.66 5.70 9.64
N LEU A 23 -15.66 5.18 8.93
CA LEU A 23 -14.29 5.71 8.96
C LEU A 23 -13.80 6.01 7.54
N ASP A 24 -13.14 7.15 7.35
CA ASP A 24 -12.40 7.44 6.13
C ASP A 24 -11.12 6.60 6.02
N PHE A 25 -10.39 6.76 4.93
CA PHE A 25 -9.15 6.01 4.69
C PHE A 25 -8.09 6.27 5.78
N ASP A 26 -7.91 7.51 6.20
CA ASP A 26 -6.86 7.87 7.15
C ASP A 26 -7.20 7.36 8.57
N ASP A 27 -8.46 7.41 8.97
CA ASP A 27 -8.92 6.88 10.27
C ASP A 27 -8.96 5.35 10.31
N ARG A 28 -9.02 4.68 9.16
CA ARG A 28 -8.88 3.22 9.08
C ARG A 28 -7.44 2.72 9.23
N HIS A 29 -6.43 3.61 9.27
CA HIS A 29 -5.02 3.26 9.45
C HIS A 29 -4.46 3.63 10.83
N ARG A 30 -5.31 3.67 11.84
CA ARG A 30 -4.93 4.02 13.21
C ARG A 30 -4.68 2.79 14.07
N ARG A 31 -3.62 2.83 14.88
CA ARG A 31 -3.37 1.83 15.93
C ARG A 31 -4.22 2.08 17.16
N ARG A 32 -4.41 3.35 17.52
CA ARG A 32 -5.12 3.76 18.74
C ARG A 32 -5.92 5.03 18.48
N MET A 33 -7.21 4.94 18.73
CA MET A 33 -8.15 6.06 18.56
C MET A 33 -9.43 5.83 19.38
N ALA A 34 -9.93 6.89 20.05
CA ALA A 34 -11.26 6.86 20.64
C ALA A 34 -12.30 6.93 19.52
N MET A 35 -13.28 6.05 19.57
CA MET A 35 -14.32 5.92 18.54
C MET A 35 -15.71 5.97 19.18
N THR A 36 -16.67 6.49 18.42
CA THR A 36 -18.08 6.44 18.76
C THR A 36 -18.84 5.79 17.61
N GLY A 37 -19.53 4.72 17.87
CA GLY A 37 -20.38 4.05 16.88
C GLY A 37 -21.60 4.87 16.51
N THR A 38 -22.23 4.53 15.40
CA THR A 38 -23.44 5.20 14.89
C THR A 38 -24.64 5.12 15.82
N ARG A 39 -24.65 4.15 16.73
CA ARG A 39 -25.67 3.97 17.80
C ARG A 39 -25.21 4.49 19.15
N GLY A 40 -24.06 5.16 19.23
CA GLY A 40 -23.56 5.81 20.42
C GLY A 40 -22.66 4.95 21.31
N LEU A 41 -22.21 3.78 20.87
CA LEU A 41 -21.27 2.97 21.61
C LEU A 41 -19.88 3.63 21.58
N GLU A 42 -19.40 4.06 22.75
CA GLU A 42 -18.07 4.64 22.90
C GLU A 42 -17.04 3.56 23.29
N PHE A 43 -15.93 3.49 22.56
CA PHE A 43 -14.84 2.57 22.84
C PHE A 43 -13.49 3.13 22.36
N LEU A 44 -12.41 2.50 22.81
CA LEU A 44 -11.05 2.81 22.40
C LEU A 44 -10.54 1.71 21.46
N LEU A 45 -10.22 2.05 20.21
CA LEU A 45 -9.36 1.19 19.39
C LEU A 45 -7.98 1.17 20.04
N ASP A 46 -7.44 -0.01 20.36
CA ASP A 46 -6.15 -0.20 21.02
C ASP A 46 -5.48 -1.48 20.49
N LEU A 47 -5.03 -1.42 19.25
CA LEU A 47 -4.38 -2.54 18.57
C LEU A 47 -2.90 -2.59 18.91
N GLU A 48 -2.30 -3.78 18.87
CA GLU A 48 -0.85 -3.97 19.04
C GLU A 48 -0.06 -3.24 17.95
N ASN A 49 -0.52 -3.33 16.70
CA ASN A 49 0.07 -2.68 15.54
C ASN A 49 -0.99 -1.90 14.75
N ALA A 50 -0.56 -0.90 13.99
CA ALA A 50 -1.45 -0.26 13.03
C ALA A 50 -1.81 -1.26 11.92
N ILE A 51 -3.11 -1.46 11.72
CA ILE A 51 -3.66 -2.35 10.68
C ILE A 51 -4.50 -1.48 9.76
N ALA A 52 -4.42 -1.73 8.46
CA ALA A 52 -5.33 -1.14 7.50
C ALA A 52 -6.70 -1.82 7.63
N LEU A 53 -7.62 -1.21 8.38
CA LEU A 53 -9.00 -1.68 8.50
C LEU A 53 -9.71 -1.52 7.15
N ARG A 54 -10.48 -2.52 6.77
CA ARG A 54 -11.30 -2.51 5.54
C ARG A 54 -12.78 -2.40 5.87
N GLY A 55 -13.55 -1.93 4.91
CA GLY A 55 -15.01 -1.98 5.02
C GLY A 55 -15.47 -3.44 5.12
N GLY A 56 -16.31 -3.74 6.12
CA GLY A 56 -16.76 -5.10 6.43
C GLY A 56 -15.91 -5.85 7.47
N ASP A 57 -14.80 -5.28 7.93
CA ASP A 57 -14.08 -5.82 9.10
C ASP A 57 -14.90 -5.62 10.38
N ALA A 58 -14.62 -6.42 11.40
CA ALA A 58 -15.21 -6.26 12.73
C ALA A 58 -14.13 -6.05 13.80
N LEU A 59 -14.31 -5.02 14.60
CA LEU A 59 -13.52 -4.77 15.81
C LEU A 59 -14.09 -5.59 16.97
N VAL A 60 -13.25 -6.36 17.65
CA VAL A 60 -13.64 -7.18 18.79
C VAL A 60 -13.37 -6.41 20.06
N LEU A 61 -14.44 -6.13 20.81
CA LEU A 61 -14.34 -5.48 22.10
C LEU A 61 -13.95 -6.49 23.20
N GLU A 62 -13.38 -6.00 24.31
CA GLU A 62 -12.96 -6.81 25.47
C GLU A 62 -14.12 -7.64 26.07
N ASP A 63 -15.36 -7.24 25.87
CA ASP A 63 -16.56 -7.97 26.34
C ASP A 63 -17.12 -8.95 25.28
N GLY A 64 -16.43 -9.12 24.17
CA GLY A 64 -16.81 -10.02 23.07
C GLY A 64 -17.81 -9.45 22.07
N ARG A 65 -18.33 -8.24 22.28
CA ARG A 65 -19.15 -7.57 21.26
C ARG A 65 -18.33 -7.20 20.03
N LEU A 66 -19.00 -7.18 18.88
CA LEU A 66 -18.40 -6.77 17.60
C LEU A 66 -18.90 -5.39 17.21
N VAL A 67 -18.00 -4.59 16.62
CA VAL A 67 -18.34 -3.32 15.98
C VAL A 67 -17.90 -3.40 14.52
N GLU A 68 -18.85 -3.25 13.60
CA GLU A 68 -18.59 -3.30 12.17
C GLU A 68 -17.87 -2.02 11.70
N VAL A 69 -16.86 -2.17 10.86
CA VAL A 69 -16.20 -1.07 10.18
C VAL A 69 -16.85 -0.84 8.82
N VAL A 70 -17.34 0.36 8.57
CA VAL A 70 -17.85 0.81 7.28
C VAL A 70 -16.90 1.88 6.73
N ALA A 71 -16.42 1.69 5.51
CA ALA A 71 -15.61 2.69 4.84
C ALA A 71 -16.49 3.87 4.39
N ALA A 72 -16.16 5.08 4.86
CA ALA A 72 -16.85 6.29 4.48
C ALA A 72 -16.68 6.58 2.98
N PRO A 73 -17.69 7.13 2.31
CA PRO A 73 -17.49 7.74 1.00
C PRO A 73 -16.52 8.92 1.10
N GLU A 74 -15.59 8.99 0.15
CA GLU A 74 -14.59 10.06 0.05
C GLU A 74 -14.58 10.64 -1.37
N PRO A 75 -14.17 11.90 -1.55
CA PRO A 75 -13.96 12.48 -2.87
C PRO A 75 -12.81 11.79 -3.60
N LEU A 76 -13.12 11.09 -4.68
CA LEU A 76 -12.18 10.32 -5.48
C LEU A 76 -12.24 10.73 -6.94
N VAL A 77 -11.22 10.34 -7.70
CA VAL A 77 -11.29 10.25 -9.15
C VAL A 77 -11.18 8.80 -9.59
N GLU A 78 -12.08 8.40 -10.45
CA GLU A 78 -12.00 7.14 -11.18
C GLU A 78 -11.31 7.38 -12.52
N ILE A 79 -10.24 6.62 -12.77
CA ILE A 79 -9.36 6.75 -13.94
C ILE A 79 -9.65 5.60 -14.89
N ARG A 80 -9.92 5.92 -16.15
CA ARG A 80 -10.19 4.98 -17.23
C ARG A 80 -9.11 5.08 -18.31
N GLY A 81 -8.45 3.96 -18.60
CA GLY A 81 -7.57 3.87 -19.76
C GLY A 81 -8.34 3.68 -21.08
N ALA A 82 -7.69 3.99 -22.21
CA ALA A 82 -8.23 3.71 -23.54
C ALA A 82 -8.34 2.19 -23.79
N ASP A 83 -7.40 1.43 -23.27
CA ASP A 83 -7.31 -0.03 -23.34
C ASP A 83 -6.60 -0.58 -22.08
N PRO A 84 -6.56 -1.91 -21.87
CA PRO A 84 -5.92 -2.50 -20.69
C PRO A 84 -4.42 -2.16 -20.57
N LEU A 85 -3.67 -2.11 -21.66
CA LEU A 85 -2.24 -1.80 -21.64
C LEU A 85 -2.02 -0.34 -21.25
N HIS A 86 -2.85 0.57 -21.74
CA HIS A 86 -2.82 1.97 -21.34
C HIS A 86 -3.11 2.12 -19.83
N LEU A 87 -4.10 1.39 -19.30
CA LEU A 87 -4.41 1.42 -17.88
C LEU A 87 -3.23 0.91 -17.01
N VAL A 88 -2.52 -0.13 -17.46
CA VAL A 88 -1.30 -0.63 -16.79
C VAL A 88 -0.20 0.43 -16.78
N ARG A 89 0.00 1.16 -17.88
CA ARG A 89 0.96 2.28 -17.92
C ARG A 89 0.61 3.39 -16.93
N VAL A 90 -0.67 3.75 -16.84
CA VAL A 90 -1.15 4.73 -15.85
C VAL A 90 -0.90 4.22 -14.43
N ALA A 91 -1.23 2.96 -14.13
CA ALA A 91 -0.98 2.34 -12.83
C ALA A 91 0.51 2.40 -12.46
N TRP A 92 1.42 2.13 -13.42
CA TRP A 92 2.86 2.22 -13.20
C TRP A 92 3.30 3.65 -12.83
N HIS A 93 2.75 4.67 -13.50
CA HIS A 93 3.05 6.07 -13.18
C HIS A 93 2.55 6.46 -11.79
N LEU A 94 1.38 5.98 -11.36
CA LEU A 94 0.83 6.21 -10.02
C LEU A 94 1.68 5.51 -8.95
N GLY A 95 2.05 4.24 -9.19
CA GLY A 95 2.90 3.46 -8.30
C GLY A 95 4.27 4.09 -8.06
N ASN A 96 4.90 4.65 -9.11
CA ASN A 96 6.17 5.38 -8.99
C ASN A 96 6.08 6.66 -8.14
N ARG A 97 4.89 7.12 -7.83
CA ARG A 97 4.64 8.26 -6.94
C ARG A 97 4.20 7.84 -5.54
N HIS A 98 4.21 6.53 -5.27
CA HIS A 98 3.78 5.94 -4.00
C HIS A 98 2.37 6.37 -3.56
N LEU A 99 1.49 6.59 -4.52
CA LEU A 99 0.12 7.00 -4.25
C LEU A 99 -0.75 5.80 -3.90
N PRO A 100 -1.53 5.87 -2.82
CA PRO A 100 -2.57 4.89 -2.56
C PRO A 100 -3.51 4.81 -3.77
N THR A 101 -3.60 3.63 -4.36
CA THR A 101 -4.37 3.40 -5.59
C THR A 101 -5.25 2.17 -5.43
N GLN A 102 -6.55 2.32 -5.63
CA GLN A 102 -7.49 1.21 -5.66
C GLN A 102 -7.61 0.67 -7.10
N ILE A 103 -7.37 -0.62 -7.26
CA ILE A 103 -7.46 -1.29 -8.56
C ILE A 103 -8.87 -1.84 -8.74
N MET A 104 -9.52 -1.44 -9.82
CA MET A 104 -10.85 -1.90 -10.20
C MET A 104 -10.77 -2.74 -11.47
N ALA A 105 -11.79 -3.56 -11.73
CA ALA A 105 -11.82 -4.42 -12.93
C ALA A 105 -11.61 -3.67 -14.26
N LYS A 106 -11.99 -2.40 -14.34
CA LYS A 106 -11.92 -1.59 -15.56
C LYS A 106 -11.36 -0.17 -15.34
N GLY A 107 -10.67 0.07 -14.23
CA GLY A 107 -10.16 1.40 -13.90
C GLY A 107 -9.35 1.42 -12.62
N LEU A 108 -8.91 2.59 -12.25
CA LEU A 108 -8.19 2.86 -11.02
C LEU A 108 -8.92 3.95 -10.27
N ARG A 109 -8.80 3.99 -8.94
CA ARG A 109 -9.29 5.09 -8.12
C ARG A 109 -8.17 5.63 -7.25
N ILE A 110 -8.12 6.93 -7.12
CA ILE A 110 -7.23 7.66 -6.21
C ILE A 110 -8.02 8.76 -5.52
N ARG A 111 -7.52 9.27 -4.41
CA ARG A 111 -8.05 10.49 -3.80
C ARG A 111 -7.77 11.68 -4.73
N ARG A 112 -8.60 12.72 -4.62
CA ARG A 112 -8.47 13.94 -5.42
C ARG A 112 -7.12 14.61 -5.19
N ASP A 113 -6.40 14.86 -6.29
CA ASP A 113 -5.16 15.62 -6.32
C ASP A 113 -5.01 16.24 -7.72
N HIS A 114 -5.11 17.56 -7.81
CA HIS A 114 -5.11 18.26 -9.08
C HIS A 114 -3.84 18.09 -9.90
N VAL A 115 -2.67 17.86 -9.25
CA VAL A 115 -1.38 17.63 -9.94
C VAL A 115 -1.39 16.26 -10.58
N ILE A 116 -1.85 15.26 -9.84
CA ILE A 116 -1.95 13.88 -10.32
C ILE A 116 -3.04 13.76 -11.39
N GLU A 117 -4.17 14.42 -11.20
CA GLU A 117 -5.26 14.47 -12.20
C GLU A 117 -4.75 15.04 -13.53
N ALA A 118 -4.03 16.18 -13.50
CA ALA A 118 -3.42 16.76 -14.70
C ALA A 118 -2.41 15.82 -15.37
N MET A 119 -1.57 15.13 -14.59
CA MET A 119 -0.64 14.13 -15.11
C MET A 119 -1.37 12.98 -15.81
N VAL A 120 -2.39 12.42 -15.18
CA VAL A 120 -3.16 11.29 -15.69
C VAL A 120 -3.89 11.67 -16.99
N GLN A 121 -4.45 12.89 -17.04
CA GLN A 121 -5.04 13.45 -18.27
C GLN A 121 -3.99 13.65 -19.37
N GLY A 122 -2.78 14.12 -19.00
CA GLY A 122 -1.65 14.27 -19.93
C GLY A 122 -1.16 12.95 -20.51
N LEU A 123 -1.37 11.82 -19.79
CA LEU A 123 -1.15 10.47 -20.31
C LEU A 123 -2.29 9.98 -21.23
N GLY A 124 -3.34 10.76 -21.44
CA GLY A 124 -4.48 10.42 -22.28
C GLY A 124 -5.57 9.61 -21.59
N ALA A 125 -5.52 9.42 -20.28
CA ALA A 125 -6.58 8.73 -19.55
C ALA A 125 -7.75 9.68 -19.24
N ARG A 126 -8.95 9.11 -19.13
CA ARG A 126 -10.15 9.82 -18.70
C ARG A 126 -10.26 9.77 -17.19
N ILE A 127 -10.65 10.87 -16.58
CA ILE A 127 -10.98 10.93 -15.16
C ILE A 127 -12.47 11.26 -14.97
N ILE A 128 -13.04 10.71 -13.90
CA ILE A 128 -14.43 10.93 -13.48
C ILE A 128 -14.40 11.19 -12.00
N GLU A 129 -14.92 12.33 -11.56
CA GLU A 129 -15.09 12.64 -10.15
C GLU A 129 -16.23 11.79 -9.57
N ILE A 130 -15.98 11.18 -8.43
CA ILE A 130 -16.94 10.33 -7.73
C ILE A 130 -16.84 10.52 -6.22
N GLU A 131 -17.89 10.17 -5.51
CA GLU A 131 -17.84 9.88 -4.07
C GLU A 131 -18.05 8.38 -3.87
N ALA A 132 -17.08 7.72 -3.24
CA ALA A 132 -17.14 6.28 -3.00
C ALA A 132 -16.21 5.90 -1.84
N PRO A 133 -16.43 4.75 -1.21
CA PRO A 133 -15.44 4.16 -0.30
C PRO A 133 -14.11 3.96 -1.02
N PHE A 134 -13.02 4.33 -0.33
CA PHE A 134 -11.66 4.16 -0.85
C PHE A 134 -10.94 3.01 -0.16
N ASP A 135 -10.63 1.97 -0.90
CA ASP A 135 -9.94 0.78 -0.40
C ASP A 135 -8.74 0.44 -1.32
N PRO A 136 -7.64 1.22 -1.22
CA PRO A 136 -6.48 1.05 -2.08
C PRO A 136 -5.75 -0.26 -1.81
N GLU A 137 -4.96 -0.69 -2.79
CA GLU A 137 -4.08 -1.85 -2.65
C GLU A 137 -3.07 -1.62 -1.51
N GLY A 138 -2.90 -2.64 -0.69
CA GLY A 138 -1.81 -2.67 0.27
C GLY A 138 -0.47 -2.81 -0.45
N GLY A 139 0.60 -2.19 0.08
CA GLY A 139 1.95 -2.43 -0.44
C GLY A 139 2.34 -3.90 -0.31
N ALA A 140 3.26 -4.38 -1.16
CA ALA A 140 3.72 -5.78 -1.18
C ALA A 140 4.26 -6.26 0.19
N TYR A 141 4.64 -5.34 1.06
CA TYR A 141 5.12 -5.59 2.41
C TYR A 141 4.10 -5.21 3.51
N ALA A 142 2.88 -4.83 3.14
CA ALA A 142 1.81 -4.50 4.09
C ALA A 142 1.16 -5.76 4.71
N SER A 143 1.90 -6.83 4.87
CA SER A 143 1.46 -8.09 5.49
C SER A 143 1.26 -7.88 6.99
N GLY A 144 0.11 -7.37 7.37
CA GLY A 144 -0.41 -7.54 8.72
C GLY A 144 -0.85 -9.00 8.94
N PRO A 145 -0.88 -9.52 10.17
CA PRO A 145 -1.16 -10.93 10.48
C PRO A 145 -2.58 -11.43 10.11
N ALA A 146 -3.43 -10.59 9.56
CA ALA A 146 -4.81 -10.95 9.19
C ALA A 146 -4.94 -11.73 7.86
N HIS A 147 -3.85 -11.90 7.09
CA HIS A 147 -3.84 -12.63 5.82
C HIS A 147 -2.78 -13.73 5.77
N ALA A 148 -2.40 -14.31 6.91
CA ALA A 148 -1.61 -15.54 6.89
C ALA A 148 -2.48 -16.65 6.30
N ALA A 149 -2.31 -16.91 5.01
CA ALA A 149 -2.71 -18.17 4.40
C ALA A 149 -2.01 -19.30 5.19
N GLU A 150 -2.75 -20.35 5.54
CA GLU A 150 -2.19 -21.52 6.22
C GLU A 150 -0.98 -22.03 5.45
N PRO A 151 0.13 -22.36 6.14
CA PRO A 151 1.28 -22.95 5.46
C PRO A 151 0.88 -24.35 4.98
N ALA A 152 0.82 -24.51 3.67
CA ALA A 152 0.78 -25.83 3.07
C ALA A 152 2.00 -26.62 3.57
N GLY A 153 1.75 -27.72 4.29
CA GLY A 153 2.76 -28.56 4.90
C GLY A 153 3.76 -29.05 3.84
N HIS A 154 4.99 -28.60 3.90
CA HIS A 154 6.11 -29.22 3.22
C HIS A 154 6.72 -30.27 4.13
N THR A 155 6.49 -31.52 3.77
CA THR A 155 7.22 -32.69 4.26
C THR A 155 8.70 -32.50 4.00
N GLY A 156 9.50 -32.71 5.06
CA GLY A 156 10.94 -32.52 5.06
C GLY A 156 11.69 -33.33 3.99
N HIS A 157 12.69 -32.70 3.43
CA HIS A 157 13.82 -33.34 2.82
C HIS A 157 15.09 -32.95 3.58
N ASP A 158 15.65 -33.92 4.28
CA ASP A 158 16.97 -33.84 4.90
C ASP A 158 18.03 -33.63 3.82
N HIS A 159 18.74 -32.52 3.86
CA HIS A 159 19.98 -32.34 3.10
C HIS A 159 21.18 -32.23 4.05
N ALA A 160 22.08 -33.20 3.96
CA ALA A 160 23.36 -33.24 4.64
C ALA A 160 24.25 -32.03 4.23
N PRO A 161 25.11 -31.54 5.14
CA PRO A 161 25.98 -30.39 4.84
C PRO A 161 27.22 -30.85 4.03
N HIS A 162 27.33 -30.35 2.81
CA HIS A 162 28.58 -30.43 2.04
C HIS A 162 29.43 -29.20 2.38
N GLY A 163 30.55 -29.44 3.05
CA GLY A 163 31.58 -28.44 3.31
C GLY A 163 32.35 -28.13 2.02
N HIS A 164 32.39 -26.88 1.65
CA HIS A 164 33.30 -26.34 0.63
C HIS A 164 34.31 -25.43 1.31
N GLY A 165 35.58 -25.88 1.30
CA GLY A 165 36.73 -25.09 1.71
C GLY A 165 37.00 -23.99 0.67
N HIS A 166 37.13 -22.77 1.13
CA HIS A 166 37.57 -21.65 0.32
C HIS A 166 39.10 -21.51 0.45
N HIS A 167 39.78 -21.70 -0.67
CA HIS A 167 41.18 -21.29 -0.83
C HIS A 167 41.20 -19.78 -1.07
N HIS A 168 41.98 -19.09 -0.26
CA HIS A 168 42.37 -17.68 -0.49
C HIS A 168 43.60 -17.68 -1.39
N ASP A 169 43.49 -17.11 -2.59
CA ASP A 169 44.60 -16.71 -3.42
C ASP A 169 44.85 -15.22 -3.21
N ASP A 170 46.04 -14.91 -2.73
CA ASP A 170 46.58 -13.55 -2.57
C ASP A 170 46.82 -12.94 -3.96
N HIS A 171 46.12 -11.87 -4.29
CA HIS A 171 46.48 -11.02 -5.43
C HIS A 171 47.17 -9.74 -4.95
N VAL A 172 48.47 -9.66 -5.29
CA VAL A 172 49.32 -8.47 -5.17
C VAL A 172 48.86 -7.40 -6.18
N HIS A 173 48.59 -6.20 -5.68
CA HIS A 173 48.32 -5.03 -6.49
C HIS A 173 49.64 -4.35 -6.87
N ASP A 174 49.96 -4.33 -8.17
CA ASP A 174 50.96 -3.45 -8.73
C ASP A 174 50.36 -2.09 -9.06
N GLU A 175 51.04 -1.05 -8.56
CA GLU A 175 50.82 0.34 -8.90
C GLU A 175 51.37 0.60 -10.29
N HIS A 176 50.65 1.32 -11.13
CA HIS A 176 51.04 2.33 -12.11
C HIS A 176 50.06 2.38 -13.26
N CYS A 177 49.40 3.52 -13.43
CA CYS A 177 49.17 4.18 -14.73
C CYS A 177 48.60 5.58 -14.50
N ASP A 178 49.48 6.56 -14.49
CA ASP A 178 49.19 7.97 -14.80
C ASP A 178 48.70 8.06 -16.24
N HIS A 179 47.57 8.70 -16.48
CA HIS A 179 47.23 9.29 -17.77
C HIS A 179 46.60 10.67 -17.60
N ASP A 180 47.46 11.67 -17.69
CA ASP A 180 47.11 13.05 -18.06
C ASP A 180 46.55 13.08 -19.49
N HIS A 181 45.39 13.63 -19.66
CA HIS A 181 44.91 14.18 -20.91
C HIS A 181 44.29 15.56 -20.75
N HIS A 182 45.14 16.56 -20.93
CA HIS A 182 44.77 17.91 -21.32
C HIS A 182 44.22 17.91 -22.75
N HIS A 183 43.00 18.39 -22.95
CA HIS A 183 42.60 19.02 -24.21
C HIS A 183 41.72 20.22 -23.93
N GLY A 184 42.33 21.38 -24.00
CA GLY A 184 41.64 22.65 -24.18
C GLY A 184 41.30 22.84 -25.67
N HIS A 185 40.08 23.29 -25.92
CA HIS A 185 39.75 23.97 -27.18
C HIS A 185 38.86 25.16 -26.87
N SER A 186 39.47 26.34 -26.97
CA SER A 186 38.83 27.64 -27.11
C SER A 186 38.44 27.83 -28.59
N HIS A 187 37.20 28.16 -28.86
CA HIS A 187 36.80 28.83 -30.10
C HIS A 187 35.89 30.01 -29.78
N ALA A 188 36.48 31.18 -29.94
CA ALA A 188 35.77 32.41 -30.15
C ALA A 188 35.45 32.54 -31.65
N HIS A 189 34.22 32.91 -31.99
CA HIS A 189 33.87 33.53 -33.27
C HIS A 189 32.94 34.69 -33.07
N ASP A 190 33.49 35.84 -33.36
CA ASP A 190 32.84 37.10 -33.64
C ASP A 190 32.27 37.13 -35.07
N HIS A 191 31.38 38.12 -35.32
CA HIS A 191 30.87 38.67 -36.60
C HIS A 191 29.57 38.01 -37.13
N LYS A 192 28.55 38.75 -37.32
CA LYS A 192 28.08 40.04 -37.77
C LYS A 192 26.58 40.16 -37.54
#